data_e6fa117a79999ea6e0d8a2205aede5ef
#
_entry.id   e6fa117a79999ea6e0d8a2205aede5ef
#
_cell.length_a   1.000
_cell.length_b   1.000
_cell.length_c   1.000
_cell.angle_alpha   90.00
_cell.angle_beta   90.00
_cell.angle_gamma   90.00
#
_symmetry.space_group_name_H-M   'P 1'
#
loop_
_entity.id
_entity.type
_entity.pdbx_description
1 polymer ?
#
loop_
_entity_poly.entity_id
_entity_poly.type
_entity_poly.pdbx_seq_one_letter_code
_entity_poly.pdbx_strand_id
1 'polypeptide(L)'
;MPRKSTKLFHKYYKEWIELYKKDAVRHATLIKYELAHKHVKELCPDLHLHQIDRKNYQLLLNKFAENHAHETTLDFHHHLKTCLVDAYEDGIIRVNPTRKAIIKGNQKRKKKKKFLNMDELQALLSELNLSSEVNWDWFIYLISKTGLRFAEALALTPADFDYENQQININKSWNYKFKDYGFQPTKNKSSNRKIFVDDSTLKAFKKLTKEKDPDQPIFVNQDQKIFNSTVNSRLATLCRHANIPTISIHGLRHTHASLLLFQGVSVLSVSRRLGHAN
;
A
#
# COMPACT_ATOMS: atom_id res chain seq x y z
N MET A 1 -5.67 -18.41 -42.55
CA MET A 1 -4.70 -17.58 -41.82
C MET A 1 -5.47 -16.61 -40.94
N PRO A 2 -5.21 -16.51 -39.64
CA PRO A 2 -5.91 -15.51 -38.84
C PRO A 2 -5.62 -14.11 -39.40
N ARG A 3 -6.65 -13.29 -39.51
CA ARG A 3 -6.53 -11.88 -39.96
C ARG A 3 -5.55 -11.17 -39.07
N LYS A 4 -4.51 -10.52 -39.63
CA LYS A 4 -3.62 -9.64 -38.87
C LYS A 4 -4.46 -8.55 -38.24
N SER A 5 -4.53 -8.51 -36.92
CA SER A 5 -5.22 -7.43 -36.21
C SER A 5 -4.50 -6.11 -36.51
N THR A 6 -5.17 -5.21 -37.24
CA THR A 6 -4.67 -3.86 -37.54
C THR A 6 -4.86 -2.90 -36.37
N LYS A 7 -5.39 -3.39 -35.26
CA LYS A 7 -5.68 -2.59 -34.07
C LYS A 7 -4.41 -2.12 -33.38
N LEU A 8 -4.35 -0.88 -32.96
CA LEU A 8 -3.27 -0.34 -32.13
C LEU A 8 -3.27 -0.98 -30.74
N PHE A 9 -2.10 -1.30 -30.20
CA PHE A 9 -1.97 -1.99 -28.91
C PHE A 9 -2.62 -1.18 -27.79
N HIS A 10 -2.35 0.13 -27.70
CA HIS A 10 -2.96 0.95 -26.65
C HIS A 10 -4.49 0.98 -26.71
N LYS A 11 -5.11 0.92 -27.92
CA LYS A 11 -6.57 0.85 -28.06
C LYS A 11 -7.11 -0.49 -27.60
N TYR A 12 -6.46 -1.60 -27.99
CA TYR A 12 -6.80 -2.94 -27.51
C TYR A 12 -6.69 -3.04 -25.97
N TYR A 13 -5.60 -2.51 -25.42
CA TYR A 13 -5.35 -2.54 -23.98
C TYR A 13 -6.42 -1.75 -23.20
N LYS A 14 -6.84 -0.59 -23.73
CA LYS A 14 -7.93 0.19 -23.13
C LYS A 14 -9.24 -0.59 -23.09
N GLU A 15 -9.64 -1.17 -24.22
CA GLU A 15 -10.87 -1.98 -24.29
C GLU A 15 -10.81 -3.19 -23.37
N TRP A 16 -9.65 -3.85 -23.28
CA TRP A 16 -9.43 -4.95 -22.35
C TRP A 16 -9.59 -4.51 -20.89
N ILE A 17 -9.08 -3.32 -20.51
CA ILE A 17 -9.28 -2.75 -19.18
C ILE A 17 -10.78 -2.52 -18.91
N GLU A 18 -11.48 -1.92 -19.84
CA GLU A 18 -12.92 -1.63 -19.71
C GLU A 18 -13.74 -2.92 -19.56
N LEU A 19 -13.39 -3.97 -20.31
CA LEU A 19 -14.12 -5.22 -20.30
C LEU A 19 -13.79 -6.11 -19.08
N TYR A 20 -12.52 -6.23 -18.71
CA TYR A 20 -12.09 -7.25 -17.74
C TYR A 20 -11.66 -6.67 -16.39
N LYS A 21 -11.41 -5.36 -16.28
CA LYS A 21 -10.89 -4.76 -15.03
C LYS A 21 -11.83 -3.75 -14.38
N LYS A 22 -12.59 -3.01 -15.19
CA LYS A 22 -13.62 -2.11 -14.68
C LYS A 22 -14.61 -2.92 -13.85
N ASP A 23 -14.95 -2.41 -12.67
CA ASP A 23 -15.85 -3.02 -11.68
C ASP A 23 -15.44 -4.42 -11.14
N ALA A 24 -14.42 -5.06 -11.73
CA ALA A 24 -13.87 -6.34 -11.27
C ALA A 24 -12.72 -6.18 -10.27
N VAL A 25 -12.02 -5.03 -10.30
CA VAL A 25 -10.90 -4.75 -9.40
C VAL A 25 -11.17 -3.51 -8.57
N ARG A 26 -10.46 -3.37 -7.43
CA ARG A 26 -10.55 -2.15 -6.63
C ARG A 26 -10.11 -0.92 -7.43
N HIS A 27 -10.75 0.21 -7.19
CA HIS A 27 -10.46 1.48 -7.86
C HIS A 27 -8.94 1.84 -7.87
N ALA A 28 -8.23 1.63 -6.75
CA ALA A 28 -6.78 1.84 -6.69
C ALA A 28 -5.97 0.94 -7.65
N THR A 29 -6.50 -0.23 -7.99
CA THR A 29 -5.87 -1.15 -8.96
C THR A 29 -6.23 -0.73 -10.38
N LEU A 30 -7.49 -0.31 -10.61
CA LEU A 30 -7.93 0.22 -11.90
C LEU A 30 -7.07 1.41 -12.34
N ILE A 31 -6.83 2.38 -11.46
CA ILE A 31 -5.94 3.52 -11.74
C ILE A 31 -4.54 3.09 -12.20
N LYS A 32 -4.01 1.99 -11.67
CA LYS A 32 -2.70 1.48 -12.11
C LYS A 32 -2.75 0.94 -13.54
N TYR A 33 -3.83 0.26 -13.91
CA TYR A 33 -4.05 -0.18 -15.30
C TYR A 33 -4.21 1.02 -16.25
N GLU A 34 -4.95 2.04 -15.85
CA GLU A 34 -5.12 3.28 -16.62
C GLU A 34 -3.79 4.04 -16.78
N LEU A 35 -2.98 4.10 -15.74
CA LEU A 35 -1.64 4.69 -15.81
C LEU A 35 -0.73 3.88 -16.75
N ALA A 36 -0.78 2.55 -16.69
CA ALA A 36 -0.05 1.70 -17.62
C ALA A 36 -0.52 1.92 -19.06
N HIS A 37 -1.83 2.07 -19.29
CA HIS A 37 -2.37 2.43 -20.61
C HIS A 37 -1.82 3.78 -21.10
N LYS A 38 -1.80 4.81 -20.26
CA LYS A 38 -1.23 6.12 -20.58
C LYS A 38 0.22 5.99 -21.06
N HIS A 39 1.04 5.24 -20.31
CA HIS A 39 2.44 5.01 -20.69
C HIS A 39 2.59 4.23 -22.01
N VAL A 40 1.76 3.21 -22.25
CA VAL A 40 1.78 2.50 -23.54
C VAL A 40 1.48 3.46 -24.70
N LYS A 41 0.44 4.31 -24.53
CA LYS A 41 0.06 5.30 -25.55
C LYS A 41 1.18 6.33 -25.83
N GLU A 42 1.91 6.75 -24.78
CA GLU A 42 3.03 7.71 -24.91
C GLU A 42 4.29 7.08 -25.51
N LEU A 43 4.62 5.85 -25.12
CA LEU A 43 5.89 5.20 -25.49
C LEU A 43 5.83 4.50 -26.85
N CYS A 44 4.67 4.02 -27.27
CA CYS A 44 4.47 3.29 -28.53
C CYS A 44 3.09 3.55 -29.16
N PRO A 45 2.77 4.81 -29.54
CA PRO A 45 1.45 5.19 -30.04
C PRO A 45 1.01 4.40 -31.28
N ASP A 46 1.96 4.09 -32.16
CA ASP A 46 1.69 3.48 -33.47
C ASP A 46 1.92 1.96 -33.49
N LEU A 47 2.22 1.35 -32.33
CA LEU A 47 2.47 -0.09 -32.26
C LEU A 47 1.16 -0.87 -32.44
N HIS A 48 1.07 -1.65 -33.52
CA HIS A 48 -0.07 -2.51 -33.79
C HIS A 48 0.04 -3.82 -33.02
N LEU A 49 -1.10 -4.37 -32.61
CA LEU A 49 -1.17 -5.59 -31.81
C LEU A 49 -0.46 -6.79 -32.49
N HIS A 50 -0.58 -6.93 -33.82
CA HIS A 50 0.10 -8.00 -34.56
C HIS A 50 1.63 -7.86 -34.63
N GLN A 51 2.18 -6.69 -34.30
CA GLN A 51 3.61 -6.41 -34.28
C GLN A 51 4.22 -6.66 -32.90
N ILE A 52 3.39 -6.95 -31.88
CA ILE A 52 3.87 -7.23 -30.53
C ILE A 52 4.49 -8.63 -30.49
N ASP A 53 5.78 -8.67 -30.72
CA ASP A 53 6.64 -9.83 -30.46
C ASP A 53 7.51 -9.62 -29.22
N ARG A 54 8.33 -10.58 -28.89
CA ARG A 54 9.25 -10.49 -27.73
C ARG A 54 10.20 -9.30 -27.82
N LYS A 55 10.66 -8.96 -29.04
CA LYS A 55 11.62 -7.88 -29.27
C LYS A 55 10.94 -6.52 -29.02
N ASN A 56 9.80 -6.28 -29.65
CA ASN A 56 9.06 -5.02 -29.52
C ASN A 56 8.55 -4.80 -28.09
N TYR A 57 8.10 -5.88 -27.43
CA TYR A 57 7.73 -5.81 -26.02
C TYR A 57 8.91 -5.48 -25.10
N GLN A 58 10.09 -6.09 -25.35
CA GLN A 58 11.30 -5.78 -24.58
C GLN A 58 11.77 -4.33 -24.83
N LEU A 59 11.65 -3.82 -26.04
CA LEU A 59 11.98 -2.42 -26.36
C LEU A 59 11.06 -1.46 -25.59
N LEU A 60 9.76 -1.74 -25.52
CA LEU A 60 8.81 -0.97 -24.71
C LEU A 60 9.20 -0.94 -23.24
N LEU A 61 9.52 -2.10 -22.65
CA LEU A 61 9.96 -2.19 -21.25
C LEU A 61 11.27 -1.45 -21.02
N ASN A 62 12.24 -1.55 -21.94
CA ASN A 62 13.52 -0.84 -21.82
C ASN A 62 13.32 0.68 -21.86
N LYS A 63 12.49 1.18 -22.78
CA LYS A 63 12.17 2.60 -22.90
C LYS A 63 11.47 3.13 -21.63
N PHE A 64 10.56 2.36 -21.05
CA PHE A 64 9.94 2.70 -19.77
C PHE A 64 10.96 2.71 -18.62
N ALA A 65 11.89 1.76 -18.60
CA ALA A 65 12.89 1.59 -17.56
C ALA A 65 13.95 2.71 -17.51
N GLU A 66 14.15 3.48 -18.57
CA GLU A 66 15.10 4.61 -18.61
C GLU A 66 14.79 5.63 -17.50
N ASN A 67 13.51 5.88 -17.23
CA ASN A 67 13.06 6.90 -16.29
C ASN A 67 12.43 6.32 -15.02
N HIS A 68 12.39 4.97 -14.86
CA HIS A 68 11.70 4.32 -13.76
C HIS A 68 12.60 3.34 -13.01
N ALA A 69 12.32 3.17 -11.72
CA ALA A 69 12.97 2.14 -10.90
C ALA A 69 12.57 0.73 -11.33
N HIS A 70 13.42 -0.26 -11.03
CA HIS A 70 13.19 -1.67 -11.35
C HIS A 70 11.81 -2.16 -10.88
N GLU A 71 11.42 -1.86 -9.64
CA GLU A 71 10.13 -2.26 -9.08
C GLU A 71 8.94 -1.62 -9.81
N THR A 72 9.09 -0.37 -10.25
CA THR A 72 8.05 0.32 -11.04
C THR A 72 7.91 -0.30 -12.44
N THR A 73 9.05 -0.67 -13.05
CA THR A 73 9.06 -1.36 -14.35
C THR A 73 8.48 -2.77 -14.23
N LEU A 74 8.74 -3.47 -13.12
CA LEU A 74 8.15 -4.77 -12.83
C LEU A 74 6.61 -4.66 -12.67
N ASP A 75 6.12 -3.66 -11.94
CA ASP A 75 4.68 -3.39 -11.81
C ASP A 75 4.05 -3.11 -13.18
N PHE A 76 4.68 -2.28 -14.01
CA PHE A 76 4.24 -2.00 -15.37
C PHE A 76 4.17 -3.28 -16.22
N HIS A 77 5.23 -4.10 -16.18
CA HIS A 77 5.23 -5.41 -16.83
C HIS A 77 4.06 -6.28 -16.39
N HIS A 78 3.78 -6.39 -15.09
CA HIS A 78 2.68 -7.21 -14.59
C HIS A 78 1.31 -6.76 -15.09
N HIS A 79 1.08 -5.46 -15.18
CA HIS A 79 -0.19 -4.92 -15.71
C HIS A 79 -0.37 -5.22 -17.21
N LEU A 80 0.70 -5.10 -18.01
CA LEU A 80 0.66 -5.44 -19.44
C LEU A 80 0.59 -6.93 -19.70
N LYS A 81 1.34 -7.72 -18.91
CA LYS A 81 1.43 -9.17 -19.04
C LYS A 81 0.05 -9.82 -19.01
N THR A 82 -0.81 -9.43 -18.08
CA THR A 82 -2.14 -10.04 -17.95
C THR A 82 -2.94 -9.90 -19.25
N CYS A 83 -2.98 -8.70 -19.84
CA CYS A 83 -3.67 -8.47 -21.11
C CYS A 83 -3.05 -9.22 -22.28
N LEU A 84 -1.71 -9.26 -22.36
CA LEU A 84 -1.01 -9.89 -23.48
C LEU A 84 -1.04 -11.42 -23.40
N VAL A 85 -1.17 -11.99 -22.21
CA VAL A 85 -1.42 -13.42 -22.01
C VAL A 85 -2.82 -13.77 -22.51
N ASP A 86 -3.84 -13.03 -22.11
CA ASP A 86 -5.22 -13.21 -22.59
C ASP A 86 -5.27 -13.11 -24.13
N ALA A 87 -4.64 -12.07 -24.72
CA ALA A 87 -4.58 -11.90 -26.16
C ALA A 87 -3.88 -13.07 -26.91
N TYR A 88 -2.92 -13.69 -26.26
CA TYR A 88 -2.26 -14.89 -26.82
C TYR A 88 -3.15 -16.12 -26.71
N GLU A 89 -3.79 -16.34 -25.56
CA GLU A 89 -4.70 -17.47 -25.32
C GLU A 89 -5.93 -17.42 -26.22
N ASP A 90 -6.44 -16.20 -26.49
CA ASP A 90 -7.54 -15.95 -27.44
C ASP A 90 -7.11 -16.03 -28.91
N GLY A 91 -5.82 -16.32 -29.21
CA GLY A 91 -5.30 -16.41 -30.57
C GLY A 91 -5.21 -15.07 -31.33
N ILE A 92 -5.37 -13.94 -30.64
CA ILE A 92 -5.32 -12.59 -31.24
C ILE A 92 -3.86 -12.23 -31.61
N ILE A 93 -2.90 -12.67 -30.81
CA ILE A 93 -1.46 -12.60 -31.11
C ILE A 93 -0.87 -14.00 -31.20
N ARG A 94 0.15 -14.16 -32.05
CA ARG A 94 0.71 -15.48 -32.36
C ARG A 94 1.67 -16.05 -31.31
N VAL A 95 2.30 -15.18 -30.56
CA VAL A 95 3.32 -15.52 -29.56
C VAL A 95 3.06 -14.74 -28.29
N ASN A 96 3.35 -15.35 -27.14
CA ASN A 96 3.33 -14.64 -25.87
C ASN A 96 4.59 -13.77 -25.75
N PRO A 97 4.49 -12.43 -25.91
CA PRO A 97 5.64 -11.53 -25.95
C PRO A 97 6.27 -11.33 -24.56
N THR A 98 5.53 -11.67 -23.50
CA THR A 98 5.94 -11.40 -22.11
C THR A 98 6.84 -12.52 -21.56
N ARG A 99 6.93 -13.65 -22.27
CA ARG A 99 7.74 -14.80 -21.84
C ARG A 99 9.22 -14.46 -21.81
N LYS A 100 9.86 -14.67 -20.66
CA LYS A 100 11.28 -14.35 -20.43
C LYS A 100 11.63 -12.85 -20.63
N ALA A 101 10.69 -11.95 -20.36
CA ALA A 101 10.98 -10.53 -20.37
C ALA A 101 12.02 -10.18 -19.29
N ILE A 102 12.97 -9.33 -19.65
CA ILE A 102 14.03 -8.85 -18.75
C ILE A 102 13.61 -7.51 -18.19
N ILE A 103 13.47 -7.43 -16.88
CA ILE A 103 13.09 -6.20 -16.21
C ILE A 103 14.37 -5.42 -15.86
N LYS A 104 14.45 -4.21 -16.42
CA LYS A 104 15.49 -3.23 -16.10
C LYS A 104 14.92 -2.10 -15.27
N GLY A 105 15.74 -1.18 -14.83
CA GLY A 105 15.31 0.03 -14.14
C GLY A 105 16.48 0.77 -13.52
N ASN A 106 16.24 2.05 -13.20
CA ASN A 106 17.25 2.89 -12.57
C ASN A 106 17.43 2.51 -11.09
N GLN A 107 18.58 1.99 -10.73
CA GLN A 107 18.91 1.52 -9.37
C GLN A 107 19.41 2.63 -8.41
N LYS A 108 19.35 3.91 -8.78
CA LYS A 108 19.97 5.01 -8.04
C LYS A 108 19.44 5.28 -6.63
N ARG A 109 18.50 4.52 -6.09
CA ARG A 109 18.04 4.72 -4.71
C ARG A 109 18.84 3.84 -3.74
N LYS A 110 19.62 4.47 -2.84
CA LYS A 110 20.16 3.79 -1.65
C LYS A 110 19.04 3.07 -0.92
N LYS A 111 19.23 1.81 -0.57
CA LYS A 111 18.26 1.04 0.23
C LYS A 111 18.08 1.74 1.57
N LYS A 112 16.91 2.33 1.81
CA LYS A 112 16.58 2.91 3.12
C LYS A 112 16.35 1.79 4.13
N LYS A 113 16.74 2.02 5.38
CA LYS A 113 16.39 1.12 6.48
C LYS A 113 14.85 0.94 6.53
N LYS A 114 14.40 -0.29 6.68
CA LYS A 114 12.95 -0.61 6.60
C LYS A 114 12.27 -0.65 7.96
N PHE A 115 13.02 -0.88 9.04
CA PHE A 115 12.51 -0.99 10.41
C PHE A 115 13.57 -0.54 11.42
N LEU A 116 13.14 -0.23 12.64
CA LEU A 116 13.98 0.15 13.78
C LEU A 116 14.26 -1.09 14.64
N ASN A 117 15.39 -1.08 15.36
CA ASN A 117 15.63 -2.00 16.48
C ASN A 117 14.91 -1.49 17.76
N MET A 118 15.06 -2.21 18.88
CA MET A 118 14.39 -1.88 20.14
C MET A 118 14.83 -0.51 20.68
N ASP A 119 16.13 -0.25 20.73
CA ASP A 119 16.69 1.01 21.27
C ASP A 119 16.27 2.21 20.41
N GLU A 120 16.32 2.06 19.10
CA GLU A 120 15.85 3.09 18.16
C GLU A 120 14.35 3.35 18.29
N LEU A 121 13.54 2.30 18.53
CA LEU A 121 12.11 2.49 18.79
C LEU A 121 11.87 3.21 20.11
N GLN A 122 12.59 2.87 21.16
CA GLN A 122 12.49 3.57 22.47
C GLN A 122 12.88 5.05 22.31
N ALA A 123 13.99 5.35 21.62
CA ALA A 123 14.41 6.70 21.34
C ALA A 123 13.36 7.48 20.55
N LEU A 124 12.69 6.85 19.57
CA LEU A 124 11.57 7.48 18.85
C LEU A 124 10.39 7.77 19.78
N LEU A 125 10.02 6.80 20.63
CA LEU A 125 8.86 6.93 21.51
C LEU A 125 9.06 8.03 22.58
N SER A 126 10.28 8.28 23.02
CA SER A 126 10.59 9.36 23.97
C SER A 126 10.47 10.76 23.38
N GLU A 127 10.56 10.90 22.05
CA GLU A 127 10.38 12.17 21.34
C GLU A 127 8.91 12.54 21.06
N LEU A 128 7.97 11.61 21.34
CA LEU A 128 6.56 11.85 21.06
C LEU A 128 5.92 12.84 22.03
N ASN A 129 5.23 13.81 21.49
CA ASN A 129 4.37 14.71 22.28
C ASN A 129 2.96 14.11 22.41
N LEU A 130 2.74 13.32 23.44
CA LEU A 130 1.46 12.69 23.77
C LEU A 130 0.61 13.62 24.68
N SER A 131 0.26 14.81 24.13
CA SER A 131 -0.58 15.79 24.82
C SER A 131 -2.03 15.33 24.99
N SER A 132 -2.85 16.14 25.64
CA SER A 132 -4.31 15.87 25.77
C SER A 132 -5.08 15.94 24.46
N GLU A 133 -4.51 16.57 23.44
CA GLU A 133 -5.13 16.72 22.14
C GLU A 133 -4.61 15.67 21.15
N VAL A 134 -5.52 15.19 20.27
CA VAL A 134 -5.16 14.25 19.20
C VAL A 134 -4.26 14.92 18.19
N ASN A 135 -3.10 14.32 17.95
CA ASN A 135 -2.10 14.78 16.99
C ASN A 135 -1.45 13.59 16.27
N TRP A 136 -0.52 13.84 15.34
CA TRP A 136 0.16 12.78 14.60
C TRP A 136 1.14 11.96 15.45
N ASP A 137 1.56 12.44 16.61
CA ASP A 137 2.42 11.69 17.53
C ASP A 137 1.63 10.54 18.19
N TRP A 138 0.35 10.76 18.52
CA TRP A 138 -0.56 9.69 18.94
C TRP A 138 -0.79 8.66 17.84
N PHE A 139 -0.87 9.09 16.58
CA PHE A 139 -1.00 8.17 15.45
C PHE A 139 0.26 7.31 15.25
N ILE A 140 1.45 7.94 15.37
CA ILE A 140 2.75 7.24 15.31
C ILE A 140 2.86 6.25 16.47
N TYR A 141 2.50 6.68 17.70
CA TYR A 141 2.47 5.83 18.89
C TYR A 141 1.57 4.61 18.67
N LEU A 142 0.33 4.80 18.21
CA LEU A 142 -0.62 3.73 17.94
C LEU A 142 -0.05 2.69 16.97
N ILE A 143 0.49 3.13 15.83
CA ILE A 143 1.05 2.20 14.84
C ILE A 143 2.27 1.46 15.37
N SER A 144 3.12 2.11 16.16
CA SER A 144 4.28 1.46 16.78
C SER A 144 3.87 0.36 17.76
N LYS A 145 2.80 0.55 18.53
CA LYS A 145 2.25 -0.40 19.50
C LYS A 145 1.42 -1.53 18.90
N THR A 146 0.81 -1.30 17.75
CA THR A 146 -0.20 -2.21 17.17
C THR A 146 0.22 -2.85 15.85
N GLY A 147 1.12 -2.21 15.10
CA GLY A 147 1.47 -2.63 13.74
C GLY A 147 0.35 -2.47 12.71
N LEU A 148 -0.66 -1.62 12.97
CA LEU A 148 -1.77 -1.38 12.06
C LEU A 148 -1.30 -0.82 10.70
N ARG A 149 -2.08 -1.12 9.65
CA ARG A 149 -1.92 -0.39 8.37
C ARG A 149 -2.38 1.04 8.52
N PHE A 150 -1.77 1.96 7.78
CA PHE A 150 -2.11 3.40 7.82
C PHE A 150 -3.62 3.66 7.70
N ALA A 151 -4.28 3.03 6.74
CA ALA A 151 -5.71 3.20 6.52
C ALA A 151 -6.59 2.54 7.60
N GLU A 152 -6.13 1.46 8.23
CA GLU A 152 -6.79 0.82 9.38
C GLU A 152 -6.73 1.74 10.61
N ALA A 153 -5.54 2.29 10.89
CA ALA A 153 -5.35 3.22 12.00
C ALA A 153 -6.14 4.53 11.85
N LEU A 154 -6.26 5.07 10.64
CA LEU A 154 -7.10 6.24 10.36
C LEU A 154 -8.61 5.98 10.58
N ALA A 155 -9.06 4.75 10.39
CA ALA A 155 -10.46 4.36 10.53
C ALA A 155 -10.87 4.03 11.97
N LEU A 156 -9.92 3.98 12.92
CA LEU A 156 -10.26 3.65 14.30
C LEU A 156 -11.13 4.73 14.92
N THR A 157 -12.19 4.25 15.58
CA THR A 157 -13.11 5.04 16.39
C THR A 157 -12.97 4.65 17.86
N PRO A 158 -13.42 5.46 18.83
CA PRO A 158 -13.42 5.08 20.23
C PRO A 158 -14.16 3.75 20.50
N ALA A 159 -15.25 3.46 19.76
CA ALA A 159 -16.01 2.22 19.88
C ALA A 159 -15.24 0.94 19.47
N ASP A 160 -14.13 1.08 18.73
CA ASP A 160 -13.29 -0.07 18.37
C ASP A 160 -12.43 -0.59 19.52
N PHE A 161 -12.32 0.15 20.63
CA PHE A 161 -11.51 -0.21 21.80
C PHE A 161 -12.32 -1.00 22.84
N ASP A 162 -12.00 -2.27 22.98
CA ASP A 162 -12.55 -3.16 24.01
C ASP A 162 -11.62 -3.13 25.22
N TYR A 163 -11.95 -2.28 26.18
CA TYR A 163 -11.13 -2.06 27.38
C TYR A 163 -11.20 -3.24 28.35
N GLU A 164 -12.28 -4.01 28.37
CA GLU A 164 -12.45 -5.17 29.26
C GLU A 164 -11.60 -6.35 28.78
N ASN A 165 -11.59 -6.61 27.48
CA ASN A 165 -10.82 -7.71 26.89
C ASN A 165 -9.43 -7.29 26.43
N GLN A 166 -9.02 -6.05 26.65
CA GLN A 166 -7.74 -5.48 26.23
C GLN A 166 -7.48 -5.63 24.73
N GLN A 167 -8.48 -5.34 23.91
CA GLN A 167 -8.42 -5.55 22.46
C GLN A 167 -8.80 -4.28 21.68
N ILE A 168 -8.31 -4.22 20.45
CA ILE A 168 -8.82 -3.29 19.43
C ILE A 168 -9.39 -4.12 18.29
N ASN A 169 -10.62 -3.78 17.86
CA ASN A 169 -11.32 -4.42 16.77
C ASN A 169 -10.98 -3.72 15.44
N ILE A 170 -10.40 -4.45 14.50
CA ILE A 170 -10.00 -3.95 13.18
C ILE A 170 -10.96 -4.57 12.16
N ASN A 171 -11.96 -3.82 11.72
CA ASN A 171 -13.00 -4.28 10.80
C ASN A 171 -13.24 -3.33 9.62
N LYS A 172 -12.60 -2.16 9.61
CA LYS A 172 -12.76 -1.12 8.60
C LYS A 172 -11.44 -0.44 8.27
N SER A 173 -11.42 0.32 7.20
CA SER A 173 -10.30 1.17 6.80
C SER A 173 -10.80 2.51 6.29
N TRP A 174 -9.96 3.54 6.28
CA TRP A 174 -10.31 4.87 5.81
C TRP A 174 -9.85 5.09 4.38
N ASN A 175 -10.76 5.54 3.52
CA ASN A 175 -10.41 5.98 2.18
C ASN A 175 -9.84 7.40 2.25
N TYR A 176 -8.52 7.53 2.22
CA TYR A 176 -7.82 8.84 2.25
C TYR A 176 -7.24 9.25 0.89
N LYS A 177 -7.34 8.37 -0.12
CA LYS A 177 -6.69 8.57 -1.43
C LYS A 177 -7.61 9.19 -2.47
N PHE A 178 -8.90 8.93 -2.39
CA PHE A 178 -9.89 9.33 -3.38
C PHE A 178 -10.84 10.38 -2.79
N LYS A 179 -11.54 11.12 -3.67
CA LYS A 179 -12.42 12.23 -3.24
C LYS A 179 -13.55 11.80 -2.31
N ASP A 180 -13.97 10.54 -2.39
CA ASP A 180 -15.00 9.97 -1.50
C ASP A 180 -14.35 9.51 -0.19
N TYR A 181 -13.95 10.47 0.65
CA TYR A 181 -13.40 10.19 1.97
C TYR A 181 -14.43 9.46 2.82
N GLY A 182 -13.99 8.49 3.60
CA GLY A 182 -14.89 7.77 4.48
C GLY A 182 -14.45 6.36 4.83
N PHE A 183 -15.27 5.71 5.60
CA PHE A 183 -15.10 4.30 5.93
C PHE A 183 -15.27 3.43 4.69
N GLN A 184 -14.41 2.44 4.59
CA GLN A 184 -14.48 1.40 3.57
C GLN A 184 -14.11 0.04 4.17
N PRO A 185 -14.52 -1.08 3.56
CA PRO A 185 -14.11 -2.41 3.99
C PRO A 185 -12.59 -2.55 4.02
N THR A 186 -12.08 -3.40 4.90
CA THR A 186 -10.66 -3.77 4.93
C THR A 186 -10.21 -4.40 3.60
N LYS A 187 -8.89 -4.47 3.38
CA LYS A 187 -8.34 -4.96 2.11
C LYS A 187 -8.77 -6.40 1.78
N ASN A 188 -8.80 -7.28 2.78
CA ASN A 188 -9.15 -8.70 2.65
C ASN A 188 -9.96 -9.13 3.87
N LYS A 189 -10.69 -10.25 3.81
CA LYS A 189 -11.40 -10.84 4.96
C LYS A 189 -10.46 -11.11 6.14
N SER A 190 -9.23 -11.59 5.89
CA SER A 190 -8.19 -11.82 6.91
C SER A 190 -7.69 -10.55 7.61
N SER A 191 -7.99 -9.37 7.05
CA SER A 191 -7.67 -8.10 7.69
C SER A 191 -8.62 -7.76 8.85
N ASN A 192 -9.85 -8.34 8.88
CA ASN A 192 -10.74 -8.22 10.01
C ASN A 192 -10.22 -9.09 11.15
N ARG A 193 -9.91 -8.46 12.26
CA ARG A 193 -9.27 -9.11 13.40
C ARG A 193 -9.39 -8.30 14.67
N LYS A 194 -9.27 -8.96 15.81
CA LYS A 194 -9.04 -8.32 17.11
C LYS A 194 -7.58 -8.49 17.49
N ILE A 195 -6.96 -7.44 18.01
CA ILE A 195 -5.56 -7.45 18.45
C ILE A 195 -5.47 -7.09 19.93
N PHE A 196 -4.70 -7.83 20.69
CA PHE A 196 -4.38 -7.48 22.08
C PHE A 196 -3.48 -6.25 22.12
N VAL A 197 -3.75 -5.35 23.07
CA VAL A 197 -2.97 -4.13 23.31
C VAL A 197 -2.72 -4.00 24.80
N ASP A 198 -1.53 -3.53 25.17
CA ASP A 198 -1.17 -3.35 26.57
C ASP A 198 -2.09 -2.34 27.28
N ASP A 199 -2.31 -2.58 28.57
CA ASP A 199 -3.22 -1.79 29.41
C ASP A 199 -2.82 -0.30 29.46
N SER A 200 -1.53 0.00 29.45
CA SER A 200 -1.05 1.39 29.47
C SER A 200 -1.44 2.15 28.19
N THR A 201 -1.33 1.52 27.04
CA THR A 201 -1.79 2.07 25.75
C THR A 201 -3.29 2.27 25.74
N LEU A 202 -4.07 1.28 26.22
CA LEU A 202 -5.54 1.39 26.29
C LEU A 202 -5.98 2.52 27.21
N LYS A 203 -5.41 2.64 28.40
CA LYS A 203 -5.71 3.73 29.34
C LYS A 203 -5.40 5.10 28.75
N ALA A 204 -4.29 5.22 28.03
CA ALA A 204 -3.93 6.46 27.34
C ALA A 204 -4.96 6.84 26.27
N PHE A 205 -5.39 5.88 25.45
CA PHE A 205 -6.44 6.12 24.45
C PHE A 205 -7.81 6.36 25.06
N LYS A 206 -8.17 5.68 26.16
CA LYS A 206 -9.41 5.95 26.92
C LYS A 206 -9.47 7.42 27.37
N LYS A 207 -8.36 7.95 27.89
CA LYS A 207 -8.26 9.35 28.31
C LYS A 207 -8.34 10.29 27.11
N LEU A 208 -7.60 9.99 26.03
CA LEU A 208 -7.52 10.81 24.81
C LEU A 208 -8.89 10.94 24.11
N THR A 209 -9.70 9.87 24.16
CA THR A 209 -10.96 9.80 23.41
C THR A 209 -12.21 10.00 24.26
N LYS A 210 -12.05 10.39 25.54
CA LYS A 210 -13.15 10.50 26.50
C LYS A 210 -14.31 11.38 26.04
N GLU A 211 -14.00 12.47 25.35
CA GLU A 211 -14.98 13.46 24.88
C GLU A 211 -15.27 13.35 23.37
N LYS A 212 -14.79 12.27 22.72
CA LYS A 212 -15.02 12.04 21.29
C LYS A 212 -16.26 11.19 21.07
N ASP A 213 -16.92 11.46 19.95
CA ASP A 213 -18.01 10.63 19.45
C ASP A 213 -17.50 9.19 19.23
N PRO A 214 -18.18 8.16 19.81
CA PRO A 214 -17.78 6.76 19.72
C PRO A 214 -17.65 6.25 18.29
N ASP A 215 -18.42 6.79 17.35
CA ASP A 215 -18.51 6.30 15.98
C ASP A 215 -17.68 7.14 14.97
N GLN A 216 -17.09 8.24 15.44
CA GLN A 216 -16.26 9.08 14.58
C GLN A 216 -14.77 8.67 14.63
N PRO A 217 -14.03 8.81 13.52
CA PRO A 217 -12.61 8.48 13.49
C PRO A 217 -11.82 9.38 14.47
N ILE A 218 -10.85 8.77 15.17
CA ILE A 218 -10.05 9.49 16.18
C ILE A 218 -9.14 10.55 15.53
N PHE A 219 -8.55 10.23 14.36
CA PHE A 219 -7.43 10.99 13.77
C PHE A 219 -7.82 11.82 12.54
N VAL A 220 -9.04 11.74 12.07
CA VAL A 220 -9.49 12.41 10.85
C VAL A 220 -10.82 13.08 11.05
N ASN A 221 -11.00 14.26 10.44
CA ASN A 221 -12.30 14.87 10.25
C ASN A 221 -12.85 14.48 8.88
N GLN A 222 -14.15 14.30 8.74
CA GLN A 222 -14.79 13.77 7.53
C GLN A 222 -14.44 14.57 6.26
N ASP A 223 -14.22 15.87 6.37
CA ASP A 223 -13.93 16.75 5.23
C ASP A 223 -12.44 17.02 5.03
N GLN A 224 -11.57 16.43 5.85
CA GLN A 224 -10.14 16.70 5.81
C GLN A 224 -9.41 15.76 4.90
N LYS A 225 -8.78 16.30 3.86
CA LYS A 225 -7.85 15.56 3.02
C LYS A 225 -6.57 15.24 3.79
N ILE A 226 -6.29 13.94 3.96
CA ILE A 226 -5.10 13.46 4.65
C ILE A 226 -4.09 12.93 3.66
N PHE A 227 -2.86 13.37 3.80
CA PHE A 227 -1.73 12.87 3.03
C PHE A 227 -0.83 12.01 3.91
N ASN A 228 -0.52 10.81 3.44
CA ASN A 228 0.47 9.96 4.10
C ASN A 228 1.84 10.67 4.25
N SER A 229 2.17 11.56 3.32
CA SER A 229 3.37 12.39 3.37
C SER A 229 3.44 13.28 4.61
N THR A 230 2.32 13.82 5.10
CA THR A 230 2.26 14.67 6.31
C THR A 230 2.75 13.89 7.52
N VAL A 231 2.21 12.70 7.74
CA VAL A 231 2.62 11.83 8.86
C VAL A 231 4.06 11.35 8.69
N ASN A 232 4.48 11.02 7.47
CA ASN A 232 5.87 10.65 7.21
C ASN A 232 6.85 11.81 7.44
N SER A 233 6.47 13.05 7.14
CA SER A 233 7.30 14.24 7.43
C SER A 233 7.45 14.45 8.93
N ARG A 234 6.35 14.28 9.71
CA ARG A 234 6.43 14.34 11.17
C ARG A 234 7.33 13.23 11.72
N LEU A 235 7.13 11.99 11.29
CA LEU A 235 7.97 10.86 11.69
C LEU A 235 9.45 11.10 11.35
N ALA A 236 9.76 11.63 10.17
CA ALA A 236 11.13 11.95 9.77
C ALA A 236 11.76 13.02 10.68
N THR A 237 10.99 14.00 11.15
CA THR A 237 11.45 14.98 12.11
C THR A 237 11.77 14.34 13.46
N LEU A 238 10.88 13.49 13.98
CA LEU A 238 11.11 12.74 15.23
C LEU A 238 12.32 11.83 15.13
N CYS A 239 12.49 11.10 14.03
CA CYS A 239 13.69 10.27 13.80
C CYS A 239 15.00 11.08 13.84
N ARG A 240 14.98 12.31 13.29
CA ARG A 240 16.15 13.20 13.35
C ARG A 240 16.44 13.70 14.76
N HIS A 241 15.42 14.07 15.52
CA HIS A 241 15.59 14.48 16.93
C HIS A 241 16.13 13.34 17.79
N ALA A 242 15.60 12.14 17.61
CA ALA A 242 16.09 10.93 18.27
C ALA A 242 17.44 10.42 17.75
N ASN A 243 18.05 11.07 16.75
CA ASN A 243 19.30 10.65 16.10
C ASN A 243 19.27 9.19 15.59
N ILE A 244 18.14 8.76 15.03
CA ILE A 244 17.95 7.42 14.49
C ILE A 244 17.69 7.44 12.97
N PRO A 245 17.85 6.30 12.27
CA PRO A 245 17.57 6.21 10.86
C PRO A 245 16.09 6.54 10.54
N THR A 246 15.87 7.39 9.53
CA THR A 246 14.52 7.73 9.07
C THR A 246 13.86 6.55 8.39
N ILE A 247 12.68 6.17 8.88
CA ILE A 247 11.81 5.15 8.29
C ILE A 247 10.49 5.78 7.83
N SER A 248 9.67 5.03 7.08
CA SER A 248 8.30 5.43 6.77
C SER A 248 7.34 4.96 7.86
N ILE A 249 6.13 5.54 7.87
CA ILE A 249 5.05 5.08 8.78
C ILE A 249 4.75 3.58 8.60
N HIS A 250 4.86 3.04 7.38
CA HIS A 250 4.77 1.61 7.13
C HIS A 250 5.97 0.83 7.72
N GLY A 251 7.13 1.48 7.86
CA GLY A 251 8.30 0.93 8.53
C GLY A 251 8.05 0.65 10.01
N LEU A 252 7.20 1.42 10.71
CA LEU A 252 6.79 1.12 12.09
C LEU A 252 6.04 -0.23 12.20
N ARG A 253 5.22 -0.56 11.21
CA ARG A 253 4.59 -1.88 11.15
C ARG A 253 5.61 -2.99 10.95
N HIS A 254 6.65 -2.78 10.15
CA HIS A 254 7.76 -3.72 10.03
C HIS A 254 8.57 -3.80 11.33
N THR A 255 8.79 -2.68 12.02
CA THR A 255 9.40 -2.63 13.34
C THR A 255 8.61 -3.49 14.33
N HIS A 256 7.31 -3.27 14.44
CA HIS A 256 6.43 -4.05 15.31
C HIS A 256 6.50 -5.56 15.03
N ALA A 257 6.45 -5.95 13.75
CA ALA A 257 6.60 -7.34 13.34
C ALA A 257 7.95 -7.95 13.74
N SER A 258 9.04 -7.23 13.47
CA SER A 258 10.41 -7.69 13.76
C SER A 258 10.65 -7.84 15.25
N LEU A 259 10.12 -6.93 16.07
CA LEU A 259 10.26 -6.99 17.52
C LEU A 259 9.49 -8.16 18.13
N LEU A 260 8.27 -8.44 17.65
CA LEU A 260 7.52 -9.62 18.09
C LEU A 260 8.25 -10.92 17.75
N LEU A 261 8.79 -11.02 16.53
CA LEU A 261 9.60 -12.18 16.12
C LEU A 261 10.86 -12.33 16.98
N PHE A 262 11.53 -11.23 17.27
CA PHE A 262 12.72 -11.22 18.13
C PHE A 262 12.39 -11.67 19.58
N GLN A 263 11.18 -11.34 20.06
CA GLN A 263 10.66 -11.79 21.36
C GLN A 263 10.17 -13.26 21.36
N GLY A 264 10.37 -14.00 20.27
CA GLY A 264 9.99 -15.41 20.17
C GLY A 264 8.53 -15.67 19.76
N VAL A 265 7.77 -14.63 19.40
CA VAL A 265 6.40 -14.82 18.90
C VAL A 265 6.44 -15.54 17.54
N SER A 266 5.66 -16.59 17.36
CA SER A 266 5.66 -17.37 16.13
C SER A 266 5.28 -16.54 14.90
N VAL A 267 5.89 -16.84 13.76
CA VAL A 267 5.59 -16.16 12.46
C VAL A 267 4.10 -16.18 12.16
N LEU A 268 3.42 -17.30 12.44
CA LEU A 268 1.99 -17.44 12.22
C LEU A 268 1.17 -16.48 13.11
N SER A 269 1.53 -16.34 14.38
CA SER A 269 0.88 -15.40 15.30
C SER A 269 1.09 -13.95 14.89
N VAL A 270 2.30 -13.59 14.46
CA VAL A 270 2.62 -12.26 13.92
C VAL A 270 1.83 -12.00 12.63
N SER A 271 1.78 -12.98 11.72
CA SER A 271 1.01 -12.88 10.47
C SER A 271 -0.48 -12.64 10.74
N ARG A 272 -1.08 -13.40 11.66
CA ARG A 272 -2.49 -13.22 12.08
C ARG A 272 -2.73 -11.86 12.71
N ARG A 273 -1.87 -11.44 13.65
CA ARG A 273 -1.94 -10.11 14.28
C ARG A 273 -1.89 -8.98 13.27
N LEU A 274 -1.06 -9.12 12.25
CA LEU A 274 -0.93 -8.12 11.19
C LEU A 274 -2.05 -8.23 10.12
N GLY A 275 -2.80 -9.31 10.06
CA GLY A 275 -3.85 -9.52 9.06
C GLY A 275 -3.25 -9.68 7.65
N HIS A 276 -2.23 -10.55 7.54
CA HIS A 276 -1.75 -11.02 6.25
C HIS A 276 -2.67 -12.14 5.74
N ALA A 277 -2.98 -12.13 4.45
CA ALA A 277 -3.57 -13.29 3.80
C ALA A 277 -2.50 -14.38 3.74
N ASN A 278 -2.87 -15.62 4.06
CA ASN A 278 -2.00 -16.78 3.93
C ASN A 278 -1.61 -17.01 2.46
#